data_f6da6333e24910db8fe137df3c0b49d8
#
_entry.id   f6da6333e24910db8fe137df3c0b49d8
#
_cell.length_a   1.000
_cell.length_b   1.000
_cell.length_c   1.000
_cell.angle_alpha   90.00
_cell.angle_beta   90.00
_cell.angle_gamma   90.00
#
_symmetry.space_group_name_H-M   'P 1'
#
loop_
_entity.id
_entity.type
_entity.pdbx_description
1 polymer ?
#
loop_
_entity_poly.entity_id
_entity_poly.type
_entity_poly.pdbx_seq_one_letter_code
_entity_poly.pdbx_strand_id
1 'polypeptide(L)'
;GAILGMRPLAAAGLVVYLVALLIVAWVMVRTLRTKRPNEYPPMSVGMGFLWLIVGVAATAYLVATVPFAQLDMRAVTPIFVVGFLLQLLLGAMSYLLPQRMGGGPAVVRASNKEFSRFAAARVTAVNLALLIFMMPSSMVGQSIKIAVAIVGALALMAFIPLMVRGVKASVNTRKEMMAARARGEKPVFNQEALTPEPVPHAKQSFQAALAVAMAFLLGFAVNPSALNLPSFSSAGSVAA
;
A
#
# COMPACT_ATOMS: atom_id res chain seq x y z
N GLY A 1 -30.23 -4.85 -5.46
CA GLY A 1 -29.98 -6.20 -6.02
C GLY A 1 -29.86 -7.24 -4.92
N ALA A 2 -28.92 -7.10 -3.98
CA ALA A 2 -28.69 -8.06 -2.91
C ALA A 2 -29.91 -8.23 -1.97
N ILE A 3 -30.54 -7.13 -1.57
CA ILE A 3 -31.74 -7.15 -0.70
C ILE A 3 -32.94 -7.86 -1.39
N LEU A 4 -33.04 -7.74 -2.71
CA LEU A 4 -34.09 -8.37 -3.51
C LEU A 4 -33.73 -9.80 -3.98
N GLY A 5 -32.57 -10.32 -3.58
CA GLY A 5 -32.05 -11.60 -4.06
C GLY A 5 -31.70 -11.67 -5.55
N MET A 6 -31.72 -10.52 -6.26
CA MET A 6 -31.49 -10.44 -7.71
C MET A 6 -29.99 -10.26 -8.00
N ARG A 7 -29.28 -11.38 -8.21
CA ARG A 7 -27.83 -11.40 -8.54
C ARG A 7 -27.46 -10.53 -9.75
N PRO A 8 -28.15 -10.60 -10.91
CA PRO A 8 -27.75 -9.79 -12.07
C PRO A 8 -27.83 -8.29 -11.79
N LEU A 9 -28.80 -7.84 -10.99
CA LEU A 9 -28.92 -6.44 -10.60
C LEU A 9 -27.80 -6.01 -9.66
N ALA A 10 -27.39 -6.88 -8.72
CA ALA A 10 -26.25 -6.62 -7.84
C ALA A 10 -24.92 -6.55 -8.62
N ALA A 11 -24.71 -7.50 -9.53
CA ALA A 11 -23.53 -7.51 -10.40
C ALA A 11 -23.48 -6.27 -11.31
N ALA A 12 -24.60 -5.90 -11.92
CA ALA A 12 -24.69 -4.70 -12.75
C ALA A 12 -24.35 -3.43 -11.98
N GLY A 13 -24.84 -3.29 -10.74
CA GLY A 13 -24.48 -2.16 -9.87
C GLY A 13 -22.97 -2.08 -9.56
N LEU A 14 -22.35 -3.23 -9.30
CA LEU A 14 -20.90 -3.30 -9.07
C LEU A 14 -20.10 -2.97 -10.35
N VAL A 15 -20.58 -3.39 -11.51
CA VAL A 15 -19.94 -3.04 -12.80
C VAL A 15 -20.03 -1.52 -13.05
N VAL A 16 -21.20 -0.90 -12.83
CA VAL A 16 -21.35 0.56 -12.95
C VAL A 16 -20.40 1.28 -12.00
N TYR A 17 -20.30 0.82 -10.75
CA TYR A 17 -19.35 1.37 -9.78
C TYR A 17 -17.89 1.18 -10.21
N LEU A 18 -17.54 0.01 -10.76
CA LEU A 18 -16.20 -0.25 -11.29
C LEU A 18 -15.86 0.69 -12.45
N VAL A 19 -16.79 0.94 -13.36
CA VAL A 19 -16.58 1.89 -14.47
C VAL A 19 -16.33 3.30 -13.93
N ALA A 20 -17.08 3.75 -12.94
CA ALA A 20 -16.83 5.04 -12.29
C ALA A 20 -15.43 5.11 -11.65
N LEU A 21 -14.98 4.05 -10.95
CA LEU A 21 -13.65 3.96 -10.39
C LEU A 21 -12.55 4.01 -11.47
N LEU A 22 -12.77 3.36 -12.62
CA LEU A 22 -11.82 3.37 -13.74
C LEU A 22 -11.70 4.76 -14.37
N ILE A 23 -12.80 5.52 -14.45
CA ILE A 23 -12.75 6.92 -14.89
C ILE A 23 -11.91 7.76 -13.94
N VAL A 24 -12.12 7.62 -12.63
CA VAL A 24 -11.31 8.31 -11.62
C VAL A 24 -9.84 7.89 -11.70
N ALA A 25 -9.56 6.59 -11.88
CA ALA A 25 -8.20 6.07 -12.07
C ALA A 25 -7.51 6.70 -13.29
N TRP A 26 -8.23 6.83 -14.40
CA TRP A 26 -7.70 7.46 -15.60
C TRP A 26 -7.28 8.92 -15.37
N VAL A 27 -8.12 9.69 -14.69
CA VAL A 27 -7.81 11.09 -14.31
C VAL A 27 -6.59 11.12 -13.38
N MET A 28 -6.55 10.22 -12.39
CA MET A 28 -5.42 10.12 -11.44
C MET A 28 -4.11 9.78 -12.16
N VAL A 29 -4.11 8.78 -13.05
CA VAL A 29 -2.93 8.40 -13.84
C VAL A 29 -2.46 9.55 -14.72
N ARG A 30 -3.37 10.29 -15.35
CA ARG A 30 -3.04 11.48 -16.14
C ARG A 30 -2.32 12.53 -15.29
N THR A 31 -2.78 12.76 -14.07
CA THR A 31 -2.15 13.69 -13.11
C THR A 31 -0.77 13.19 -12.64
N LEU A 32 -0.64 11.88 -12.36
CA LEU A 32 0.62 11.27 -11.92
C LEU A 32 1.69 11.27 -13.01
N ARG A 33 1.32 11.24 -14.29
CA ARG A 33 2.25 11.39 -15.41
C ARG A 33 2.90 12.76 -15.48
N THR A 34 2.20 13.81 -15.04
CA THR A 34 2.72 15.19 -15.01
C THR A 34 3.51 15.48 -13.74
N LYS A 35 3.11 14.90 -12.61
CA LYS A 35 3.77 15.08 -11.31
C LYS A 35 4.05 13.70 -10.69
N ARG A 36 5.30 13.25 -10.80
CA ARG A 36 5.70 11.96 -10.20
C ARG A 36 5.56 12.01 -8.67
N PRO A 37 4.90 11.03 -8.07
CA PRO A 37 4.74 10.97 -6.62
C PRO A 37 6.08 10.59 -5.97
N ASN A 38 6.73 11.55 -5.31
CA ASN A 38 8.00 11.32 -4.59
C ASN A 38 7.78 11.14 -3.09
N GLU A 39 6.57 11.41 -2.59
CA GLU A 39 6.23 11.34 -1.18
C GLU A 39 5.37 10.09 -0.88
N TYR A 40 5.39 9.67 0.38
CA TYR A 40 4.63 8.51 0.84
C TYR A 40 3.10 8.63 0.64
N PRO A 41 2.45 9.79 0.98
CA PRO A 41 1.00 9.92 0.87
C PRO A 41 0.44 9.59 -0.51
N PRO A 42 0.90 10.23 -1.62
CA PRO A 42 0.34 9.95 -2.94
C PRO A 42 0.65 8.52 -3.43
N MET A 43 1.80 7.94 -3.05
CA MET A 43 2.13 6.56 -3.39
C MET A 43 1.20 5.57 -2.68
N SER A 44 0.98 5.74 -1.38
CA SER A 44 0.15 4.87 -0.57
C SER A 44 -1.33 4.97 -0.98
N VAL A 45 -1.85 6.18 -1.15
CA VAL A 45 -3.24 6.41 -1.60
C VAL A 45 -3.45 5.86 -3.02
N GLY A 46 -2.49 6.06 -3.92
CA GLY A 46 -2.56 5.53 -5.28
C GLY A 46 -2.64 4.00 -5.33
N MET A 47 -1.82 3.32 -4.54
CA MET A 47 -1.87 1.86 -4.44
C MET A 47 -3.14 1.38 -3.73
N GLY A 48 -3.59 2.08 -2.68
CA GLY A 48 -4.87 1.79 -2.04
C GLY A 48 -6.04 1.88 -3.02
N PHE A 49 -6.05 2.92 -3.86
CA PHE A 49 -7.08 3.07 -4.89
C PHE A 49 -7.02 1.95 -5.95
N LEU A 50 -5.82 1.50 -6.34
CA LEU A 50 -5.66 0.34 -7.22
C LEU A 50 -6.27 -0.93 -6.59
N TRP A 51 -6.01 -1.17 -5.31
CA TRP A 51 -6.58 -2.31 -4.60
C TRP A 51 -8.11 -2.21 -4.45
N LEU A 52 -8.66 -1.00 -4.31
CA LEU A 52 -10.11 -0.80 -4.33
C LEU A 52 -10.72 -1.29 -5.66
N ILE A 53 -10.10 -0.93 -6.78
CA ILE A 53 -10.54 -1.38 -8.11
C ILE A 53 -10.48 -2.91 -8.20
N VAL A 54 -9.36 -3.51 -7.79
CA VAL A 54 -9.19 -4.98 -7.79
C VAL A 54 -10.23 -5.65 -6.89
N GLY A 55 -10.47 -5.11 -5.69
CA GLY A 55 -11.45 -5.64 -4.75
C GLY A 55 -12.88 -5.57 -5.27
N VAL A 56 -13.26 -4.45 -5.88
CA VAL A 56 -14.59 -4.29 -6.48
C VAL A 56 -14.75 -5.22 -7.69
N ALA A 57 -13.73 -5.36 -8.54
CA ALA A 57 -13.75 -6.28 -9.67
C ALA A 57 -13.87 -7.74 -9.21
N ALA A 58 -13.10 -8.15 -8.21
CA ALA A 58 -13.18 -9.48 -7.63
C ALA A 58 -14.56 -9.74 -7.00
N THR A 59 -15.11 -8.77 -6.29
CA THR A 59 -16.45 -8.86 -5.71
C THR A 59 -17.53 -8.97 -6.80
N ALA A 60 -17.43 -8.18 -7.86
CA ALA A 60 -18.36 -8.23 -8.98
C ALA A 60 -18.33 -9.61 -9.66
N TYR A 61 -17.14 -10.16 -9.87
CA TYR A 61 -16.95 -11.50 -10.40
C TYR A 61 -17.57 -12.57 -9.50
N LEU A 62 -17.32 -12.53 -8.19
CA LEU A 62 -17.90 -13.49 -7.23
C LEU A 62 -19.43 -13.42 -7.20
N VAL A 63 -19.99 -12.22 -7.14
CA VAL A 63 -21.46 -12.01 -7.16
C VAL A 63 -22.08 -12.49 -8.45
N ALA A 64 -21.40 -12.35 -9.60
CA ALA A 64 -21.89 -12.82 -10.89
C ALA A 64 -21.87 -14.35 -11.01
N THR A 65 -20.84 -15.02 -10.47
CA THR A 65 -20.57 -16.44 -10.70
C THR A 65 -21.06 -17.36 -9.57
N VAL A 66 -21.03 -16.89 -8.30
CA VAL A 66 -21.34 -17.70 -7.11
C VAL A 66 -22.73 -17.35 -6.56
N PRO A 67 -23.58 -18.34 -6.20
CA PRO A 67 -24.84 -18.10 -5.51
C PRO A 67 -24.65 -17.37 -4.18
N PHE A 68 -25.58 -16.47 -3.79
CA PHE A 68 -25.47 -15.72 -2.53
C PHE A 68 -25.31 -16.59 -1.29
N ALA A 69 -25.93 -17.75 -1.25
CA ALA A 69 -25.83 -18.70 -0.15
C ALA A 69 -24.43 -19.32 0.04
N GLN A 70 -23.61 -19.30 -1.02
CA GLN A 70 -22.24 -19.87 -1.05
C GLN A 70 -21.17 -18.77 -1.15
N LEU A 71 -21.58 -17.49 -1.11
CA LEU A 71 -20.67 -16.36 -1.30
C LEU A 71 -19.78 -16.17 -0.07
N ASP A 72 -18.49 -16.51 -0.22
CA ASP A 72 -17.49 -16.25 0.83
C ASP A 72 -16.71 -14.97 0.55
N MET A 73 -17.03 -13.91 1.30
CA MET A 73 -16.35 -12.62 1.22
C MET A 73 -14.97 -12.61 1.89
N ARG A 74 -14.59 -13.68 2.62
CA ARG A 74 -13.28 -13.76 3.30
C ARG A 74 -12.12 -13.66 2.31
N ALA A 75 -12.31 -14.19 1.09
CA ALA A 75 -11.29 -14.12 0.04
C ALA A 75 -10.94 -12.69 -0.38
N VAL A 76 -11.91 -11.75 -0.37
CA VAL A 76 -11.68 -10.34 -0.76
C VAL A 76 -11.40 -9.42 0.41
N THR A 77 -11.64 -9.85 1.64
CA THR A 77 -11.43 -9.03 2.85
C THR A 77 -10.01 -8.46 2.96
N PRO A 78 -8.92 -9.22 2.75
CA PRO A 78 -7.56 -8.67 2.81
C PRO A 78 -7.31 -7.56 1.79
N ILE A 79 -7.94 -7.64 0.62
CA ILE A 79 -7.86 -6.62 -0.43
C ILE A 79 -8.43 -5.30 0.09
N PHE A 80 -9.63 -5.33 0.67
CA PHE A 80 -10.27 -4.13 1.18
C PHE A 80 -9.61 -3.60 2.45
N VAL A 81 -9.23 -4.45 3.39
CA VAL A 81 -8.67 -4.02 4.67
C VAL A 81 -7.22 -3.59 4.52
N VAL A 82 -6.35 -4.45 4.00
CA VAL A 82 -4.91 -4.17 3.92
C VAL A 82 -4.57 -3.42 2.64
N GLY A 83 -5.11 -3.86 1.50
CA GLY A 83 -4.83 -3.26 0.21
C GLY A 83 -5.39 -1.84 0.10
N PHE A 84 -6.65 -1.63 0.47
CA PHE A 84 -7.30 -0.33 0.32
C PHE A 84 -7.29 0.48 1.62
N LEU A 85 -8.01 0.03 2.66
CA LEU A 85 -8.32 0.86 3.82
C LEU A 85 -7.09 1.29 4.60
N LEU A 86 -6.19 0.37 4.95
CA LEU A 86 -4.98 0.69 5.71
C LEU A 86 -4.02 1.58 4.91
N GLN A 87 -3.81 1.31 3.62
CA GLN A 87 -2.95 2.14 2.79
C GLN A 87 -3.53 3.55 2.59
N LEU A 88 -4.85 3.66 2.39
CA LEU A 88 -5.54 4.95 2.30
C LEU A 88 -5.42 5.72 3.62
N LEU A 89 -5.72 5.06 4.75
CA LEU A 89 -5.68 5.66 6.07
C LEU A 89 -4.27 6.18 6.42
N LEU A 90 -3.25 5.34 6.27
CA LEU A 90 -1.87 5.72 6.57
C LEU A 90 -1.35 6.81 5.62
N GLY A 91 -1.73 6.75 4.34
CA GLY A 91 -1.43 7.79 3.36
C GLY A 91 -2.09 9.12 3.73
N ALA A 92 -3.38 9.11 4.04
CA ALA A 92 -4.13 10.29 4.46
C ALA A 92 -3.58 10.88 5.77
N MET A 93 -3.31 10.04 6.78
CA MET A 93 -2.76 10.48 8.06
C MET A 93 -1.38 11.12 7.90
N SER A 94 -0.50 10.56 7.07
CA SER A 94 0.82 11.15 6.82
C SER A 94 0.76 12.50 6.11
N TYR A 95 -0.33 12.80 5.42
CA TYR A 95 -0.59 14.11 4.80
C TYR A 95 -1.29 15.09 5.76
N LEU A 96 -2.34 14.65 6.44
CA LEU A 96 -3.18 15.52 7.26
C LEU A 96 -2.54 15.87 8.60
N LEU A 97 -1.81 14.95 9.22
CA LEU A 97 -1.23 15.16 10.54
C LEU A 97 -0.27 16.36 10.58
N PRO A 98 0.70 16.51 9.67
CA PRO A 98 1.57 17.69 9.65
C PRO A 98 0.81 19.00 9.50
N GLN A 99 -0.25 19.02 8.70
CA GLN A 99 -1.07 20.23 8.48
C GLN A 99 -1.85 20.63 9.73
N ARG A 100 -2.37 19.65 10.48
CA ARG A 100 -3.12 19.89 11.73
C ARG A 100 -2.22 20.34 12.87
N MET A 101 -0.93 19.99 12.88
CA MET A 101 0.01 20.44 13.89
C MET A 101 0.34 21.92 13.79
N GLY A 102 0.08 22.55 12.66
CA GLY A 102 0.31 24.00 12.43
C GLY A 102 1.80 24.37 12.44
N GLY A 103 2.10 25.67 12.55
CA GLY A 103 3.48 26.17 12.61
C GLY A 103 4.02 26.64 11.25
N GLY A 104 3.20 26.62 10.22
CA GLY A 104 3.53 27.14 8.89
C GLY A 104 4.24 26.14 7.97
N PRO A 105 4.55 26.56 6.72
CA PRO A 105 5.03 25.65 5.66
C PRO A 105 6.33 24.92 5.99
N ALA A 106 7.22 25.52 6.78
CA ALA A 106 8.50 24.93 7.16
C ALA A 106 8.31 23.74 8.11
N VAL A 107 7.43 23.87 9.10
CA VAL A 107 7.10 22.82 10.06
C VAL A 107 6.45 21.64 9.36
N VAL A 108 5.51 21.92 8.44
CA VAL A 108 4.85 20.88 7.62
C VAL A 108 5.86 20.13 6.76
N ARG A 109 6.80 20.83 6.10
CA ARG A 109 7.83 20.18 5.28
C ARG A 109 8.79 19.33 6.11
N ALA A 110 9.22 19.78 7.28
CA ALA A 110 10.07 19.01 8.19
C ALA A 110 9.40 17.68 8.59
N SER A 111 8.12 17.73 8.91
CA SER A 111 7.35 16.52 9.24
C SER A 111 7.17 15.60 8.03
N ASN A 112 6.80 16.14 6.85
CA ASN A 112 6.62 15.37 5.63
C ASN A 112 7.90 14.63 5.20
N LYS A 113 9.07 15.25 5.40
CA LYS A 113 10.38 14.61 5.15
C LYS A 113 10.53 13.32 5.94
N GLU A 114 10.16 13.32 7.22
CA GLU A 114 10.22 12.13 8.07
C GLU A 114 9.15 11.08 7.69
N PHE A 115 7.93 11.50 7.38
CA PHE A 115 6.87 10.57 6.94
C PHE A 115 7.18 9.91 5.59
N SER A 116 7.90 10.59 4.72
CA SER A 116 8.28 10.08 3.39
C SER A 116 9.54 9.21 3.42
N ARG A 117 10.16 9.01 4.59
CA ARG A 117 11.27 8.07 4.72
C ARG A 117 10.85 6.66 4.32
N PHE A 118 11.66 6.02 3.51
CA PHE A 118 11.41 4.67 3.01
C PHE A 118 10.04 4.50 2.32
N ALA A 119 9.50 5.57 1.71
CA ALA A 119 8.18 5.56 1.08
C ALA A 119 8.03 4.41 0.08
N ALA A 120 8.95 4.31 -0.88
CA ALA A 120 8.90 3.29 -1.91
C ALA A 120 9.08 1.87 -1.32
N ALA A 121 9.98 1.69 -0.34
CA ALA A 121 10.20 0.40 0.30
C ALA A 121 8.93 -0.09 1.03
N ARG A 122 8.30 0.79 1.82
CA ARG A 122 7.08 0.46 2.58
C ARG A 122 5.93 0.09 1.65
N VAL A 123 5.67 0.90 0.64
CA VAL A 123 4.61 0.65 -0.33
C VAL A 123 4.88 -0.65 -1.08
N THR A 124 6.11 -0.88 -1.57
CA THR A 124 6.47 -2.12 -2.28
C THR A 124 6.33 -3.35 -1.40
N ALA A 125 6.84 -3.31 -0.15
CA ALA A 125 6.75 -4.45 0.77
C ALA A 125 5.31 -4.85 1.07
N VAL A 126 4.44 -3.89 1.39
CA VAL A 126 3.02 -4.15 1.66
C VAL A 126 2.32 -4.77 0.46
N ASN A 127 2.55 -4.22 -0.74
CA ASN A 127 1.85 -4.65 -1.94
C ASN A 127 2.33 -6.02 -2.42
N LEU A 128 3.64 -6.29 -2.40
CA LEU A 128 4.18 -7.62 -2.74
C LEU A 128 3.75 -8.68 -1.71
N ALA A 129 3.80 -8.35 -0.42
CA ALA A 129 3.33 -9.26 0.62
C ALA A 129 1.85 -9.60 0.44
N LEU A 130 1.01 -8.62 0.13
CA LEU A 130 -0.41 -8.83 -0.11
C LEU A 130 -0.66 -9.67 -1.38
N LEU A 131 0.07 -9.42 -2.46
CA LEU A 131 -0.02 -10.23 -3.68
C LEU A 131 0.29 -11.70 -3.42
N ILE A 132 1.38 -12.01 -2.69
CA ILE A 132 1.73 -13.40 -2.34
C ILE A 132 0.70 -13.99 -1.39
N PHE A 133 0.23 -13.21 -0.41
CA PHE A 133 -0.79 -13.66 0.54
C PHE A 133 -2.11 -14.05 -0.15
N MET A 134 -2.48 -13.33 -1.22
CA MET A 134 -3.69 -13.57 -2.01
C MET A 134 -3.57 -14.76 -2.97
N MET A 135 -2.37 -15.31 -3.17
CA MET A 135 -2.22 -16.51 -4.01
C MET A 135 -3.03 -17.69 -3.45
N PRO A 136 -3.58 -18.56 -4.31
CA PRO A 136 -4.33 -19.74 -3.88
C PRO A 136 -3.50 -20.61 -2.93
N SER A 137 -4.12 -21.17 -1.91
CA SER A 137 -3.44 -22.07 -0.95
C SER A 137 -2.97 -23.37 -1.58
N SER A 138 -3.47 -23.72 -2.76
CA SER A 138 -2.96 -24.81 -3.59
C SER A 138 -1.59 -24.52 -4.18
N MET A 139 -1.21 -23.24 -4.36
CA MET A 139 0.10 -22.84 -4.90
C MET A 139 1.09 -22.47 -3.79
N VAL A 140 0.62 -21.70 -2.81
CA VAL A 140 1.46 -21.14 -1.74
C VAL A 140 0.90 -21.52 -0.39
N GLY A 141 1.62 -22.33 0.35
CA GLY A 141 1.20 -22.82 1.66
C GLY A 141 1.24 -21.76 2.75
N GLN A 142 0.64 -22.11 3.88
CA GLN A 142 0.41 -21.19 5.00
C GLN A 142 1.71 -20.64 5.60
N SER A 143 2.80 -21.40 5.66
CA SER A 143 4.09 -20.95 6.21
C SER A 143 4.66 -19.76 5.42
N ILE A 144 4.60 -19.81 4.09
CA ILE A 144 5.04 -18.74 3.22
C ILE A 144 4.13 -17.53 3.39
N LYS A 145 2.81 -17.72 3.42
CA LYS A 145 1.84 -16.64 3.62
C LYS A 145 2.05 -15.91 4.94
N ILE A 146 2.32 -16.63 6.02
CA ILE A 146 2.61 -16.03 7.33
C ILE A 146 3.92 -15.24 7.27
N ALA A 147 4.99 -15.82 6.70
CA ALA A 147 6.29 -15.15 6.63
C ALA A 147 6.22 -13.83 5.85
N VAL A 148 5.57 -13.81 4.69
CA VAL A 148 5.43 -12.58 3.90
C VAL A 148 4.46 -11.59 4.55
N ALA A 149 3.41 -12.06 5.22
CA ALA A 149 2.47 -11.20 5.96
C ALA A 149 3.16 -10.45 7.10
N ILE A 150 4.13 -11.08 7.79
CA ILE A 150 4.95 -10.42 8.81
C ILE A 150 5.73 -9.25 8.20
N VAL A 151 6.37 -9.42 7.05
CA VAL A 151 7.10 -8.34 6.37
C VAL A 151 6.16 -7.20 5.98
N GLY A 152 4.98 -7.52 5.42
CA GLY A 152 3.96 -6.52 5.10
C GLY A 152 3.46 -5.76 6.35
N ALA A 153 3.20 -6.48 7.44
CA ALA A 153 2.78 -5.90 8.71
C ALA A 153 3.87 -4.98 9.30
N LEU A 154 5.13 -5.39 9.28
CA LEU A 154 6.25 -4.55 9.74
C LEU A 154 6.39 -3.27 8.90
N ALA A 155 6.16 -3.36 7.58
CA ALA A 155 6.17 -2.20 6.70
C ALA A 155 5.03 -1.22 7.01
N LEU A 156 3.85 -1.70 7.40
CA LEU A 156 2.74 -0.87 7.89
C LEU A 156 3.05 -0.28 9.28
N MET A 157 3.55 -1.10 10.21
CA MET A 157 3.90 -0.69 11.57
C MET A 157 5.02 0.34 11.60
N ALA A 158 5.90 0.38 10.58
CA ALA A 158 6.93 1.42 10.45
C ALA A 158 6.35 2.85 10.41
N PHE A 159 5.04 3.01 10.16
CA PHE A 159 4.35 4.29 10.28
C PHE A 159 4.44 4.87 11.71
N ILE A 160 4.35 4.05 12.74
CA ILE A 160 4.34 4.49 14.15
C ILE A 160 5.64 5.23 14.53
N PRO A 161 6.85 4.63 14.37
CA PRO A 161 8.08 5.34 14.69
C PRO A 161 8.32 6.55 13.77
N LEU A 162 7.90 6.50 12.51
CA LEU A 162 8.00 7.64 11.61
C LEU A 162 7.05 8.78 12.02
N MET A 163 5.87 8.46 12.53
CA MET A 163 4.95 9.44 13.11
C MET A 163 5.59 10.16 14.30
N VAL A 164 6.18 9.43 15.24
CA VAL A 164 6.89 10.02 16.39
C VAL A 164 8.03 10.94 15.93
N ARG A 165 8.81 10.50 14.94
CA ARG A 165 9.89 11.31 14.35
C ARG A 165 9.36 12.57 13.67
N GLY A 166 8.28 12.46 12.89
CA GLY A 166 7.64 13.59 12.23
C GLY A 166 7.11 14.62 13.21
N VAL A 167 6.49 14.18 14.31
CA VAL A 167 6.05 15.06 15.40
C VAL A 167 7.24 15.76 16.06
N LYS A 168 8.31 15.03 16.40
CA LYS A 168 9.54 15.61 16.97
C LYS A 168 10.17 16.65 16.03
N ALA A 169 10.26 16.34 14.72
CA ALA A 169 10.78 17.28 13.73
C ALA A 169 9.94 18.57 13.67
N SER A 170 8.62 18.47 13.69
CA SER A 170 7.72 19.61 13.73
C SER A 170 7.94 20.48 14.98
N VAL A 171 8.02 19.86 16.15
CA VAL A 171 8.23 20.58 17.43
C VAL A 171 9.58 21.30 17.44
N ASN A 172 10.65 20.62 16.99
CA ASN A 172 12.00 21.19 16.96
C ASN A 172 12.07 22.41 16.00
N THR A 173 11.57 22.25 14.76
CA THR A 173 11.53 23.35 13.80
C THR A 173 10.74 24.53 14.32
N ARG A 174 9.61 24.30 15.01
CA ARG A 174 8.82 25.37 15.63
C ARG A 174 9.59 26.08 16.73
N LYS A 175 10.33 25.37 17.59
CA LYS A 175 11.18 25.96 18.65
C LYS A 175 12.29 26.81 18.04
N GLU A 176 12.97 26.32 17.01
CA GLU A 176 14.02 27.06 16.29
C GLU A 176 13.49 28.36 15.68
N MET A 177 12.31 28.29 15.06
CA MET A 177 11.64 29.49 14.51
C MET A 177 11.30 30.52 15.58
N MET A 178 10.80 30.08 16.73
CA MET A 178 10.48 30.98 17.85
C MET A 178 11.76 31.60 18.43
N ALA A 179 12.83 30.82 18.60
CA ALA A 179 14.10 31.30 19.08
C ALA A 179 14.76 32.33 18.12
N ALA A 180 14.70 32.08 16.82
CA ALA A 180 15.18 33.02 15.80
C ALA A 180 14.42 34.35 15.85
N ARG A 181 13.08 34.30 15.97
CA ARG A 181 12.25 35.50 16.15
C ARG A 181 12.57 36.28 17.41
N ALA A 182 12.83 35.57 18.53
CA ALA A 182 13.21 36.22 19.79
C ALA A 182 14.56 36.94 19.70
N ARG A 183 15.48 36.47 18.82
CA ARG A 183 16.76 37.13 18.53
C ARG A 183 16.67 38.26 17.47
N GLY A 184 15.46 38.56 16.95
CA GLY A 184 15.26 39.54 15.87
C GLY A 184 15.79 39.06 14.51
N GLU A 185 16.18 37.79 14.40
CA GLU A 185 16.68 37.19 13.17
C GLU A 185 15.50 36.78 12.27
N LYS A 186 15.59 37.11 10.99
CA LYS A 186 14.66 36.51 10.01
C LYS A 186 15.01 35.02 9.92
N PRO A 187 14.06 34.11 10.17
CA PRO A 187 14.33 32.69 10.08
C PRO A 187 14.77 32.37 8.65
N VAL A 188 16.04 32.08 8.46
CA VAL A 188 16.61 31.65 7.18
C VAL A 188 16.17 30.20 6.99
N PHE A 189 15.13 30.04 6.19
CA PHE A 189 14.73 28.71 5.75
C PHE A 189 15.66 28.24 4.65
N ASN A 190 16.62 27.38 5.01
CA ASN A 190 17.34 26.65 3.99
C ASN A 190 16.36 25.70 3.31
N GLN A 191 15.80 26.14 2.16
CA GLN A 191 14.82 25.34 1.40
C GLN A 191 15.44 24.02 0.94
N GLU A 192 16.74 23.98 0.68
CA GLU A 192 17.45 22.75 0.28
C GLU A 192 17.48 21.70 1.39
N ALA A 193 17.65 22.09 2.66
CA ALA A 193 17.61 21.17 3.79
C ALA A 193 16.22 20.57 4.05
N LEU A 194 15.16 21.21 3.54
CA LEU A 194 13.77 20.79 3.70
C LEU A 194 13.21 20.10 2.45
N THR A 195 13.91 20.16 1.32
CA THR A 195 13.56 19.31 0.18
C THR A 195 13.93 17.86 0.50
N PRO A 196 13.03 16.90 0.31
CA PRO A 196 13.40 15.49 0.40
C PRO A 196 14.56 15.25 -0.59
N GLU A 197 15.69 14.74 -0.08
CA GLU A 197 16.72 14.24 -1.00
C GLU A 197 16.04 13.28 -1.98
N PRO A 198 16.37 13.34 -3.29
CA PRO A 198 15.85 12.41 -4.26
C PRO A 198 16.40 11.02 -3.93
N VAL A 199 15.71 10.34 -3.01
CA VAL A 199 16.06 8.96 -2.66
C VAL A 199 15.74 8.12 -3.89
N PRO A 200 16.68 7.30 -4.37
CA PRO A 200 16.41 6.44 -5.51
C PRO A 200 15.31 5.44 -5.14
N HIS A 201 14.08 5.76 -5.50
CA HIS A 201 12.90 4.92 -5.23
C HIS A 201 13.11 3.49 -5.74
N ALA A 202 13.80 3.33 -6.87
CA ALA A 202 14.14 2.03 -7.42
C ALA A 202 15.00 1.19 -6.45
N LYS A 203 16.00 1.78 -5.79
CA LYS A 203 16.83 1.08 -4.80
C LYS A 203 16.01 0.65 -3.58
N GLN A 204 15.14 1.52 -3.07
CA GLN A 204 14.26 1.20 -1.95
C GLN A 204 13.26 0.10 -2.29
N SER A 205 12.63 0.17 -3.46
CA SER A 205 11.70 -0.86 -3.93
C SER A 205 12.40 -2.20 -4.13
N PHE A 206 13.63 -2.19 -4.68
CA PHE A 206 14.43 -3.41 -4.82
C PHE A 206 14.78 -4.04 -3.47
N GLN A 207 15.21 -3.25 -2.49
CA GLN A 207 15.50 -3.74 -1.13
C GLN A 207 14.24 -4.33 -0.46
N ALA A 208 13.09 -3.71 -0.65
CA ALA A 208 11.81 -4.22 -0.14
C ALA A 208 11.39 -5.53 -0.83
N ALA A 209 11.56 -5.60 -2.15
CA ALA A 209 11.30 -6.82 -2.91
C ALA A 209 12.22 -7.96 -2.45
N LEU A 210 13.49 -7.67 -2.20
CA LEU A 210 14.44 -8.64 -1.65
C LEU A 210 14.02 -9.13 -0.26
N ALA A 211 13.56 -8.24 0.63
CA ALA A 211 13.07 -8.61 1.96
C ALA A 211 11.85 -9.53 1.88
N VAL A 212 10.91 -9.26 0.98
CA VAL A 212 9.74 -10.13 0.75
C VAL A 212 10.17 -11.47 0.13
N ALA A 213 11.12 -11.48 -0.80
CA ALA A 213 11.67 -12.70 -1.37
C ALA A 213 12.39 -13.55 -0.32
N MET A 214 13.16 -12.93 0.57
CA MET A 214 13.78 -13.63 1.70
C MET A 214 12.74 -14.23 2.66
N ALA A 215 11.67 -13.52 2.97
CA ALA A 215 10.57 -14.04 3.77
C ALA A 215 9.88 -15.23 3.09
N PHE A 216 9.69 -15.15 1.77
CA PHE A 216 9.17 -16.26 0.97
C PHE A 216 10.08 -17.50 1.09
N LEU A 217 11.38 -17.33 0.90
CA LEU A 217 12.36 -18.40 1.03
C LEU A 217 12.43 -18.99 2.45
N LEU A 218 12.32 -18.15 3.48
CA LEU A 218 12.25 -18.63 4.88
C LEU A 218 10.98 -19.46 5.12
N GLY A 219 9.83 -19.01 4.65
CA GLY A 219 8.58 -19.76 4.74
C GLY A 219 8.64 -21.09 4.00
N PHE A 220 9.33 -21.15 2.86
CA PHE A 220 9.62 -22.37 2.13
C PHE A 220 10.60 -23.27 2.86
N ALA A 221 11.66 -22.74 3.45
CA ALA A 221 12.64 -23.51 4.22
C ALA A 221 12.04 -24.17 5.47
N VAL A 222 11.07 -23.50 6.11
CA VAL A 222 10.33 -24.05 7.27
C VAL A 222 9.40 -25.19 6.83
N ASN A 223 8.82 -25.11 5.65
CA ASN A 223 7.97 -26.16 5.11
C ASN A 223 8.16 -26.26 3.59
N PRO A 224 9.07 -27.14 3.11
CA PRO A 224 9.33 -27.30 1.68
C PRO A 224 8.12 -27.75 0.85
N SER A 225 7.16 -28.44 1.48
CA SER A 225 5.91 -28.83 0.81
C SER A 225 4.90 -27.69 0.68
N ALA A 226 5.20 -26.49 1.18
CA ALA A 226 4.35 -25.32 1.05
C ALA A 226 4.31 -24.73 -0.38
N LEU A 227 5.13 -25.22 -1.29
CA LEU A 227 5.15 -24.79 -2.68
C LEU A 227 4.71 -25.96 -3.57
N ASN A 228 3.45 -25.95 -3.95
CA ASN A 228 2.93 -26.92 -4.93
C ASN A 228 3.10 -26.30 -6.34
N LEU A 229 4.26 -26.52 -6.93
CA LEU A 229 4.44 -26.24 -8.35
C LEU A 229 3.60 -27.24 -9.15
N PRO A 230 2.79 -26.82 -10.14
CA PRO A 230 2.18 -27.75 -11.07
C PRO A 230 3.31 -28.55 -11.70
N SER A 231 3.34 -29.86 -11.42
CA SER A 231 4.26 -30.76 -12.09
C SER A 231 3.95 -30.65 -13.58
N PHE A 232 4.85 -30.09 -14.35
CA PHE A 232 4.92 -30.31 -15.80
C PHE A 232 5.35 -31.79 -15.98
N SER A 233 4.49 -32.73 -15.56
CA SER A 233 4.66 -34.11 -15.95
C SER A 233 4.48 -34.14 -17.45
N SER A 234 5.60 -34.37 -18.09
CA SER A 234 5.77 -34.63 -19.51
C SER A 234 4.52 -35.30 -20.10
N ALA A 235 3.81 -34.56 -20.98
CA ALA A 235 3.00 -35.15 -22.03
C ALA A 235 3.98 -35.95 -22.96
N GLY A 236 4.40 -37.13 -22.54
CA GLY A 236 5.44 -37.90 -23.21
C GLY A 236 5.31 -39.39 -22.95
N SER A 237 4.08 -39.90 -22.98
CA SER A 237 3.86 -41.35 -23.12
C SER A 237 2.51 -41.62 -23.82
N VAL A 238 2.40 -41.10 -25.04
CA VAL A 238 1.44 -41.65 -26.00
C VAL A 238 2.28 -42.13 -27.16
N ALA A 239 2.67 -43.39 -27.13
CA ALA A 239 2.94 -44.26 -28.29
C ALA A 239 3.65 -45.58 -27.83
N ALA A 240 2.94 -46.60 -27.53
CA ALA A 240 3.29 -47.97 -27.90
C ALA A 240 2.02 -48.81 -27.84
#